data_eb62cab7fb6e552f9383cc40a9c2588c
#
_entry.id   eb62cab7fb6e552f9383cc40a9c2588c
#
_cell.length_a   1.000
_cell.length_b   1.000
_cell.length_c   1.000
_cell.angle_alpha   90.00
_cell.angle_beta   90.00
_cell.angle_gamma   90.00
#
_symmetry.space_group_name_H-M   'P 1'
#
loop_
_entity.id
_entity.type
_entity.pdbx_description
1 polymer ?
#
loop_
_entity_poly.entity_id
_entity_poly.type
_entity_poly.pdbx_seq_one_letter_code
_entity_poly.pdbx_strand_id
1 'polypeptide(L)'
;KAAGTLMPGLTQSSGLKTEYLSRDPEIVKAYRSDPLVHGQISAGLYLWMSSAAEETLDRAHEITVPLLLAHGRNDMITSPSGSVQVAGQAPKATLKLWNEGYHELHNEPLKQEHFDFITEWMDTLI
;
A
#
# COMPACT_ATOMS: atom_id res chain seq x y z
N LYS A 1 8.31 7.27 19.69
CA LYS A 1 7.94 5.94 20.27
C LYS A 1 7.23 6.06 21.61
N ALA A 2 7.70 6.92 22.57
CA ALA A 2 7.11 7.01 23.92
C ALA A 2 5.60 7.39 23.93
N ALA A 3 5.18 8.34 23.10
CA ALA A 3 3.78 8.79 23.07
C ALA A 3 2.81 7.69 22.61
N GLY A 4 3.19 6.88 21.62
CA GLY A 4 2.35 5.79 21.13
C GLY A 4 2.20 4.62 22.12
N THR A 5 3.18 4.42 23.00
CA THR A 5 3.12 3.39 24.05
C THR A 5 2.31 3.87 25.27
N LEU A 6 2.44 5.15 25.64
CA LEU A 6 1.80 5.71 26.83
C LEU A 6 0.38 6.24 26.53
N MET A 7 0.13 6.73 25.32
CA MET A 7 -1.13 7.32 24.90
C MET A 7 -1.51 6.83 23.47
N PRO A 8 -1.85 5.56 23.30
CA PRO A 8 -2.08 4.97 21.97
C PRO A 8 -3.26 5.60 21.21
N GLY A 9 -4.23 6.16 21.94
CA GLY A 9 -5.37 6.87 21.36
C GLY A 9 -5.11 8.33 20.98
N LEU A 10 -3.92 8.87 21.23
CA LEU A 10 -3.59 10.24 20.83
C LEU A 10 -3.58 10.35 19.30
N THR A 11 -4.45 11.17 18.74
CA THR A 11 -4.57 11.39 17.30
C THR A 11 -3.81 12.64 16.86
N GLN A 12 -3.28 12.58 15.65
CA GLN A 12 -2.64 13.70 14.96
C GLN A 12 -2.96 13.67 13.47
N SER A 13 -2.66 14.73 12.74
CA SER A 13 -2.75 14.70 11.29
C SER A 13 -1.86 13.59 10.72
N SER A 14 -2.40 12.79 9.81
CA SER A 14 -1.63 11.73 9.11
C SER A 14 -0.54 12.31 8.21
N GLY A 15 -0.67 13.59 7.80
CA GLY A 15 0.23 14.22 6.83
C GLY A 15 0.08 13.66 5.41
N LEU A 16 -0.96 12.86 5.15
CA LEU A 16 -1.21 12.27 3.83
C LEU A 16 -1.42 13.37 2.79
N LYS A 17 -0.60 13.36 1.76
CA LYS A 17 -0.73 14.20 0.57
C LYS A 17 -1.64 13.50 -0.42
N THR A 18 -2.91 13.88 -0.43
CA THR A 18 -3.96 13.21 -1.21
C THR A 18 -3.73 13.23 -2.71
N GLU A 19 -2.94 14.19 -3.22
CA GLU A 19 -2.54 14.26 -4.63
C GLU A 19 -1.68 13.08 -5.09
N TYR A 20 -1.14 12.29 -4.17
CA TYR A 20 -0.35 11.09 -4.46
C TYR A 20 -1.16 9.79 -4.40
N LEU A 21 -2.47 9.87 -4.14
CA LEU A 21 -3.35 8.69 -4.16
C LEU A 21 -3.49 8.15 -5.59
N SER A 22 -3.82 9.02 -6.53
CA SER A 22 -4.00 8.69 -7.94
C SER A 22 -3.63 9.87 -8.84
N ARG A 23 -3.23 9.60 -10.07
CA ARG A 23 -3.05 10.61 -11.13
C ARG A 23 -4.38 11.14 -11.67
N ASP A 24 -5.50 10.45 -11.39
CA ASP A 24 -6.83 10.93 -11.74
C ASP A 24 -7.30 11.98 -10.73
N PRO A 25 -7.45 13.26 -11.14
CA PRO A 25 -7.86 14.34 -10.24
C PRO A 25 -9.28 14.16 -9.69
N GLU A 26 -10.16 13.45 -10.41
CA GLU A 26 -11.52 13.20 -9.92
C GLU A 26 -11.52 12.21 -8.75
N ILE A 27 -10.62 11.23 -8.73
CA ILE A 27 -10.41 10.35 -7.58
C ILE A 27 -9.93 11.15 -6.36
N VAL A 28 -8.94 12.01 -6.55
CA VAL A 28 -8.43 12.87 -5.46
C VAL A 28 -9.52 13.80 -4.91
N LYS A 29 -10.34 14.36 -5.80
CA LYS A 29 -11.47 15.21 -5.43
C LYS A 29 -12.55 14.41 -4.67
N ALA A 30 -12.91 13.22 -5.16
CA ALA A 30 -13.86 12.34 -4.49
C ALA A 30 -13.38 11.99 -3.07
N TYR A 31 -12.12 11.57 -2.92
CA TYR A 31 -11.50 11.29 -1.62
C TYR A 31 -11.61 12.46 -0.64
N ARG A 32 -11.30 13.70 -1.10
CA ARG A 32 -11.36 14.91 -0.26
C ARG A 32 -12.77 15.30 0.17
N SER A 33 -13.77 14.94 -0.61
CA SER A 33 -15.19 15.26 -0.36
C SER A 33 -15.95 14.15 0.36
N ASP A 34 -15.34 12.98 0.55
CA ASP A 34 -15.99 11.84 1.21
C ASP A 34 -16.11 12.11 2.72
N PRO A 35 -17.34 12.17 3.29
CA PRO A 35 -17.55 12.39 4.71
C PRO A 35 -17.08 11.23 5.60
N LEU A 36 -16.81 10.05 5.02
CA LEU A 36 -16.30 8.88 5.73
C LEU A 36 -14.77 8.90 5.85
N VAL A 37 -14.09 9.81 5.16
CA VAL A 37 -12.63 9.93 5.17
C VAL A 37 -12.20 11.04 6.13
N HIS A 38 -11.14 10.80 6.88
CA HIS A 38 -10.52 11.80 7.75
C HIS A 38 -8.99 11.71 7.71
N GLY A 39 -8.34 12.85 7.86
CA GLY A 39 -6.87 12.96 7.81
C GLY A 39 -6.16 12.73 9.15
N GLN A 40 -6.74 11.93 10.06
CA GLN A 40 -6.17 11.68 11.39
C GLN A 40 -5.61 10.26 11.49
N ILE A 41 -4.53 10.10 12.24
CA ILE A 41 -3.98 8.80 12.62
C ILE A 41 -3.66 8.79 14.10
N SER A 42 -3.95 7.67 14.80
CA SER A 42 -3.54 7.54 16.18
C SER A 42 -2.07 7.12 16.29
N ALA A 43 -1.42 7.55 17.36
CA ALA A 43 -0.03 7.18 17.64
C ALA A 43 0.14 5.65 17.77
N GLY A 44 -0.86 4.96 18.34
CA GLY A 44 -0.86 3.49 18.44
C GLY A 44 -0.94 2.83 17.07
N LEU A 45 -1.84 3.27 16.18
CA LEU A 45 -1.97 2.73 14.82
C LEU A 45 -0.67 2.93 14.03
N TYR A 46 -0.09 4.13 14.08
CA TYR A 46 1.18 4.41 13.39
C TYR A 46 2.30 3.46 13.84
N LEU A 47 2.46 3.26 15.15
CA LEU A 47 3.49 2.35 15.67
C LEU A 47 3.22 0.90 15.28
N TRP A 48 1.96 0.48 15.36
CA TRP A 48 1.58 -0.88 14.96
C TRP A 48 1.86 -1.13 13.48
N MET A 49 1.45 -0.21 12.60
CA MET A 49 1.73 -0.32 11.15
C MET A 49 3.23 -0.39 10.86
N SER A 50 4.03 0.48 11.52
CA SER A 50 5.49 0.48 11.35
C SER A 50 6.11 -0.84 11.79
N SER A 51 5.70 -1.37 12.95
CA SER A 51 6.19 -2.66 13.46
C SER A 51 5.77 -3.83 12.56
N ALA A 52 4.53 -3.83 12.07
CA ALA A 52 4.03 -4.86 11.15
C ALA A 52 4.78 -4.84 9.82
N ALA A 53 5.14 -3.66 9.32
CA ALA A 53 5.95 -3.53 8.10
C ALA A 53 7.36 -4.11 8.30
N GLU A 54 8.04 -3.78 9.42
CA GLU A 54 9.34 -4.35 9.79
C GLU A 54 9.26 -5.89 9.90
N GLU A 55 8.28 -6.41 10.64
CA GLU A 55 8.07 -7.86 10.78
C GLU A 55 7.80 -8.54 9.43
N THR A 56 7.03 -7.90 8.54
CA THR A 56 6.76 -8.45 7.20
C THR A 56 8.05 -8.57 6.39
N LEU A 57 8.93 -7.57 6.46
CA LEU A 57 10.22 -7.61 5.76
C LEU A 57 11.12 -8.71 6.32
N ASP A 58 11.18 -8.89 7.64
CA ASP A 58 12.02 -9.90 8.29
C ASP A 58 11.55 -11.33 8.01
N ARG A 59 10.21 -11.51 7.89
CA ARG A 59 9.57 -12.83 7.78
C ARG A 59 8.99 -13.14 6.40
N ALA A 60 9.28 -12.34 5.38
CA ALA A 60 8.75 -12.56 4.03
C ALA A 60 9.09 -13.95 3.47
N HIS A 61 10.23 -14.53 3.86
CA HIS A 61 10.67 -15.88 3.47
C HIS A 61 9.74 -17.00 3.98
N GLU A 62 8.92 -16.74 5.00
CA GLU A 62 7.94 -17.69 5.56
C GLU A 62 6.64 -17.75 4.72
N ILE A 63 6.43 -16.82 3.78
CA ILE A 63 5.25 -16.77 2.91
C ILE A 63 5.41 -17.81 1.81
N THR A 64 4.88 -19.01 2.02
CA THR A 64 5.03 -20.15 1.12
C THR A 64 3.87 -20.34 0.13
N VAL A 65 2.80 -19.57 0.29
CA VAL A 65 1.66 -19.53 -0.66
C VAL A 65 1.99 -18.64 -1.87
N PRO A 66 1.31 -18.81 -3.02
CA PRO A 66 1.41 -17.84 -4.11
C PRO A 66 1.07 -16.44 -3.63
N LEU A 67 1.94 -15.48 -3.94
CA LEU A 67 1.81 -14.09 -3.52
C LEU A 67 1.95 -13.17 -4.72
N LEU A 68 0.95 -12.34 -4.99
CA LEU A 68 1.06 -11.25 -5.95
C LEU A 68 1.29 -9.94 -5.21
N LEU A 69 2.35 -9.23 -5.58
CA LEU A 69 2.65 -7.87 -5.15
C LEU A 69 2.53 -6.93 -6.35
N ALA A 70 1.59 -5.98 -6.27
CA ALA A 70 1.43 -4.93 -7.26
C ALA A 70 1.71 -3.57 -6.61
N HIS A 71 2.58 -2.75 -7.21
CA HIS A 71 2.96 -1.45 -6.64
C HIS A 71 3.20 -0.42 -7.73
N GLY A 72 2.80 0.83 -7.47
CA GLY A 72 3.12 1.96 -8.34
C GLY A 72 4.58 2.39 -8.17
N ARG A 73 5.33 2.55 -9.27
CA ARG A 73 6.72 3.04 -9.16
C ARG A 73 6.82 4.46 -8.65
N ASN A 74 5.78 5.26 -8.90
CA ASN A 74 5.69 6.66 -8.49
C ASN A 74 4.85 6.84 -7.22
N ASP A 75 4.64 5.76 -6.44
CA ASP A 75 4.00 5.85 -5.14
C ASP A 75 4.87 6.67 -4.18
N MET A 76 4.33 7.83 -3.76
CA MET A 76 4.99 8.76 -2.84
C MET A 76 4.42 8.63 -1.41
N ILE A 77 3.51 7.70 -1.17
CA ILE A 77 2.89 7.42 0.15
C ILE A 77 3.59 6.24 0.81
N THR A 78 3.76 5.14 0.06
CA THR A 78 4.50 3.96 0.51
C THR A 78 5.62 3.61 -0.47
N SER A 79 6.77 3.19 0.05
CA SER A 79 7.93 2.93 -0.80
C SER A 79 7.78 1.63 -1.59
N PRO A 80 7.91 1.65 -2.94
CA PRO A 80 7.95 0.44 -3.75
C PRO A 80 9.08 -0.53 -3.36
N SER A 81 10.15 -0.03 -2.72
CA SER A 81 11.27 -0.87 -2.27
C SER A 81 10.85 -1.93 -1.26
N GLY A 82 9.85 -1.67 -0.43
CA GLY A 82 9.28 -2.67 0.48
C GLY A 82 8.72 -3.87 -0.28
N SER A 83 7.90 -3.62 -1.30
CA SER A 83 7.36 -4.69 -2.16
C SER A 83 8.46 -5.45 -2.90
N VAL A 84 9.52 -4.77 -3.36
CA VAL A 84 10.69 -5.42 -3.99
C VAL A 84 11.40 -6.34 -3.00
N GLN A 85 11.61 -5.90 -1.76
CA GLN A 85 12.28 -6.69 -0.71
C GLN A 85 11.46 -7.93 -0.34
N VAL A 86 10.14 -7.78 -0.13
CA VAL A 86 9.26 -8.92 0.15
C VAL A 86 9.26 -9.91 -1.01
N ALA A 87 9.14 -9.43 -2.26
CA ALA A 87 9.17 -10.32 -3.43
C ALA A 87 10.51 -11.05 -3.59
N GLY A 88 11.61 -10.42 -3.20
CA GLY A 88 12.94 -11.04 -3.25
C GLY A 88 13.15 -12.14 -2.22
N GLN A 89 12.34 -12.20 -1.18
CA GLN A 89 12.44 -13.18 -0.10
C GLN A 89 11.35 -14.26 -0.15
N ALA A 90 10.12 -13.89 -0.54
CA ALA A 90 8.99 -14.82 -0.60
C ALA A 90 9.15 -15.78 -1.79
N PRO A 91 9.23 -17.12 -1.58
CA PRO A 91 9.65 -18.08 -2.61
C PRO A 91 8.66 -18.23 -3.78
N LYS A 92 7.41 -17.81 -3.61
CA LYS A 92 6.36 -17.89 -4.64
C LYS A 92 5.76 -16.53 -4.95
N ALA A 93 6.56 -15.48 -4.82
CA ALA A 93 6.10 -14.13 -5.11
C ALA A 93 6.19 -13.78 -6.59
N THR A 94 5.15 -13.14 -7.09
CA THR A 94 5.14 -12.43 -8.37
C THR A 94 5.09 -10.93 -8.05
N LEU A 95 6.02 -10.16 -8.60
CA LEU A 95 6.06 -8.71 -8.43
C LEU A 95 5.73 -8.00 -9.75
N LYS A 96 4.75 -7.13 -9.73
CA LYS A 96 4.42 -6.21 -10.82
C LYS A 96 4.58 -4.77 -10.36
N LEU A 97 5.55 -4.06 -10.93
CA LEU A 97 5.71 -2.61 -10.73
C LEU A 97 5.11 -1.86 -11.92
N TRP A 98 4.16 -0.97 -11.64
CA TRP A 98 3.48 -0.12 -12.63
C TRP A 98 4.24 1.20 -12.79
N ASN A 99 4.86 1.42 -13.94
CA ASN A 99 5.80 2.53 -14.17
C ASN A 99 5.22 3.90 -13.86
N GLU A 100 3.96 4.14 -14.18
CA GLU A 100 3.29 5.42 -13.96
C GLU A 100 2.33 5.40 -12.76
N GLY A 101 2.16 4.26 -12.09
CA GLY A 101 1.21 4.10 -11.00
C GLY A 101 1.61 4.89 -9.75
N TYR A 102 0.61 5.53 -9.14
CA TYR A 102 0.66 6.09 -7.79
C TYR A 102 0.20 5.06 -6.76
N HIS A 103 -0.33 5.51 -5.61
CA HIS A 103 -0.65 4.63 -4.48
C HIS A 103 -1.84 3.71 -4.73
N GLU A 104 -2.91 4.22 -5.30
CA GLU A 104 -4.17 3.50 -5.51
C GLU A 104 -4.27 2.97 -6.95
N LEU A 105 -3.55 1.89 -7.27
CA LEU A 105 -3.54 1.32 -8.61
C LEU A 105 -4.94 1.01 -9.17
N HIS A 106 -5.87 0.62 -8.30
CA HIS A 106 -7.27 0.34 -8.63
C HIS A 106 -8.08 1.60 -8.97
N ASN A 107 -7.55 2.78 -8.68
CA ASN A 107 -8.13 4.08 -8.98
C ASN A 107 -7.29 4.88 -9.99
N GLU A 108 -6.23 4.29 -10.53
CA GLU A 108 -5.40 4.90 -11.56
C GLU A 108 -6.08 4.90 -12.94
N PRO A 109 -5.69 5.77 -13.88
CA PRO A 109 -6.14 5.68 -15.27
C PRO A 109 -5.86 4.32 -15.92
N LEU A 110 -4.83 3.61 -15.46
CA LEU A 110 -4.46 2.26 -15.91
C LEU A 110 -5.18 1.11 -15.15
N LYS A 111 -6.22 1.42 -14.38
CA LYS A 111 -6.91 0.42 -13.52
C LYS A 111 -7.41 -0.81 -14.27
N GLN A 112 -7.84 -0.68 -15.52
CA GLN A 112 -8.32 -1.83 -16.28
C GLN A 112 -7.17 -2.82 -16.52
N GLU A 113 -6.02 -2.34 -16.98
CA GLU A 113 -4.82 -3.17 -17.16
C GLU A 113 -4.36 -3.83 -15.85
N HIS A 114 -4.51 -3.09 -14.73
CA HIS A 114 -4.19 -3.60 -13.41
C HIS A 114 -5.11 -4.75 -13.01
N PHE A 115 -6.42 -4.62 -13.20
CA PHE A 115 -7.38 -5.69 -12.91
C PHE A 115 -7.23 -6.88 -13.84
N ASP A 116 -7.01 -6.65 -15.13
CA ASP A 116 -6.77 -7.72 -16.10
C ASP A 116 -5.54 -8.54 -15.69
N PHE A 117 -4.44 -7.89 -15.32
CA PHE A 117 -3.23 -8.56 -14.83
C PHE A 117 -3.48 -9.39 -13.56
N ILE A 118 -4.27 -8.87 -12.59
CA ILE A 118 -4.62 -9.62 -11.38
C ILE A 118 -5.43 -10.87 -11.76
N THR A 119 -6.42 -10.73 -12.64
CA THR A 119 -7.28 -11.82 -13.08
C THR A 119 -6.46 -12.89 -13.80
N GLU A 120 -5.63 -12.50 -14.77
CA GLU A 120 -4.72 -13.40 -15.45
C GLU A 120 -3.80 -14.16 -14.50
N TRP A 121 -3.23 -13.45 -13.50
CA TRP A 121 -2.39 -14.11 -12.51
C TRP A 121 -3.19 -15.11 -11.65
N MET A 122 -4.41 -14.77 -11.24
CA MET A 122 -5.28 -15.69 -10.49
C MET A 122 -5.61 -16.95 -11.29
N ASP A 123 -5.86 -16.82 -12.60
CA ASP A 123 -6.16 -17.95 -13.50
C ASP A 123 -4.96 -18.92 -13.62
N THR A 124 -3.73 -18.45 -13.37
CA THR A 124 -2.55 -19.34 -13.33
C THR A 124 -2.50 -20.28 -12.13
N LEU A 125 -3.35 -20.05 -11.12
CA LEU A 125 -3.35 -20.79 -9.86
C LEU A 125 -4.39 -21.91 -9.82
N ILE A 126 -5.29 -21.94 -10.80
CA ILE A 126 -6.38 -22.91 -10.92
C ILE A 126 -6.01 -23.98 -11.95
#